data_925a94d16a73f12c100e90fb77286528
#
_entry.id   925a94d16a73f12c100e90fb77286528
#
_cell.length_a   1.000
_cell.length_b   1.000
_cell.length_c   1.000
_cell.angle_alpha   90.00
_cell.angle_beta   90.00
_cell.angle_gamma   90.00
#
_symmetry.space_group_name_H-M   'P 1'
#
loop_
_entity.id
_entity.type
_entity.pdbx_description
1 polymer ?
#
loop_
_entity_poly.entity_id
_entity_poly.type
_entity_poly.pdbx_seq_one_letter_code
_entity_poly.pdbx_strand_id
1 'polypeptide(L)'
;MSTEVIKILSELEKSLKHCLVRDRHAVRSAIRRIEKAPAEKQQDQLAKLVTRVENSQKAVAARSACPALNYPKTLPVCDKKAEILSLISENQVVVIAGETGSGKTTQLPKMCLEAGLGIYG
;
A
#
# COMPACT_ATOMS: atom_id res chain seq x y z
N MET A 1 20.10 -21.30 14.98
CA MET A 1 19.87 -20.02 14.29
C MET A 1 20.78 -18.97 14.94
N SER A 2 21.53 -18.23 14.15
CA SER A 2 22.42 -17.20 14.68
C SER A 2 21.63 -16.00 15.24
N THR A 3 22.20 -15.33 16.24
CA THR A 3 21.57 -14.12 16.84
C THR A 3 21.32 -13.03 15.79
N GLU A 4 22.19 -12.93 14.81
CA GLU A 4 22.05 -11.98 13.71
C GLU A 4 20.82 -12.26 12.83
N VAL A 5 20.58 -13.52 12.46
CA VAL A 5 19.41 -13.94 11.70
C VAL A 5 18.13 -13.64 12.46
N ILE A 6 18.09 -13.94 13.75
CA ILE A 6 16.93 -13.64 14.62
C ILE A 6 16.62 -12.13 14.61
N LYS A 7 17.65 -11.30 14.74
CA LYS A 7 17.52 -9.85 14.73
C LYS A 7 16.94 -9.34 13.40
N ILE A 8 17.49 -9.81 12.28
CA ILE A 8 17.02 -9.43 10.94
C ILE A 8 15.56 -9.85 10.73
N LEU A 9 15.19 -11.08 11.10
CA LEU A 9 13.81 -11.55 10.98
C LEU A 9 12.83 -10.70 11.81
N SER A 10 13.23 -10.33 13.03
CA SER A 10 12.43 -9.44 13.88
C SER A 10 12.25 -8.05 13.26
N GLU A 11 13.30 -7.50 12.67
CA GLU A 11 13.23 -6.20 11.97
C GLU A 11 12.33 -6.27 10.74
N LEU A 12 12.42 -7.35 9.95
CA LEU A 12 11.55 -7.58 8.80
C LEU A 12 10.08 -7.68 9.21
N GLU A 13 9.77 -8.36 10.31
CA GLU A 13 8.40 -8.45 10.80
C GLU A 13 7.83 -7.08 11.21
N LYS A 14 8.63 -6.26 11.89
CA LYS A 14 8.25 -4.87 12.23
C LYS A 14 8.04 -4.00 11.00
N SER A 15 8.78 -4.26 9.93
CA SER A 15 8.68 -3.50 8.68
C SER A 15 7.46 -3.82 7.82
N LEU A 16 6.71 -4.90 8.14
CA LEU A 16 5.54 -5.34 7.34
C LEU A 16 4.48 -4.27 7.17
N LYS A 17 4.30 -3.40 8.15
CA LYS A 17 3.35 -2.27 8.06
C LYS A 17 3.66 -1.30 6.93
N HIS A 18 4.91 -1.25 6.48
CA HIS A 18 5.38 -0.41 5.37
C HIS A 18 5.46 -1.14 4.03
N CYS A 19 5.02 -2.39 3.98
CA CYS A 19 4.96 -3.21 2.78
C CYS A 19 3.57 -3.19 2.15
N LEU A 20 3.49 -3.53 0.86
CA LEU A 20 2.22 -3.78 0.19
C LEU A 20 1.44 -4.88 0.93
N VAL A 21 0.14 -4.71 1.03
CA VAL A 21 -0.76 -5.66 1.73
C VAL A 21 -0.60 -7.07 1.16
N ARG A 22 -0.51 -7.22 -0.17
CA ARG A 22 -0.31 -8.50 -0.85
C ARG A 22 0.95 -9.25 -0.42
N ASP A 23 1.99 -8.51 -0.03
CA ASP A 23 3.28 -9.10 0.36
C ASP A 23 3.34 -9.48 1.84
N ARG A 24 2.54 -8.85 2.69
CA ARG A 24 2.59 -9.03 4.14
C ARG A 24 2.42 -10.49 4.57
N HIS A 25 1.43 -11.20 4.00
CA HIS A 25 1.20 -12.60 4.32
C HIS A 25 2.35 -13.49 3.84
N ALA A 26 2.81 -13.29 2.62
CA ALA A 26 3.90 -14.06 2.04
C ALA A 26 5.23 -13.87 2.80
N VAL A 27 5.53 -12.62 3.22
CA VAL A 27 6.72 -12.32 4.03
C VAL A 27 6.61 -12.98 5.40
N ARG A 28 5.48 -12.89 6.08
CA ARG A 28 5.25 -13.54 7.37
C ARG A 28 5.40 -15.06 7.28
N SER A 29 4.89 -15.67 6.23
CA SER A 29 5.03 -17.11 5.98
C SER A 29 6.49 -17.50 5.67
N ALA A 30 7.22 -16.63 4.96
CA ALA A 30 8.64 -16.85 4.68
C ALA A 30 9.50 -16.75 5.95
N ILE A 31 9.23 -15.80 6.84
CA ILE A 31 9.90 -15.69 8.15
C ILE A 31 9.79 -17.01 8.90
N ARG A 32 8.58 -17.54 9.05
CA ARG A 32 8.34 -18.83 9.74
C ARG A 32 9.06 -20.01 9.09
N ARG A 33 9.22 -20.00 7.77
CA ARG A 33 9.95 -21.05 7.05
C ARG A 33 11.46 -20.95 7.31
N ILE A 34 12.00 -19.74 7.32
CA ILE A 34 13.42 -19.49 7.59
C ILE A 34 13.78 -19.91 9.02
N GLU A 35 12.92 -19.63 10.00
CA GLU A 35 13.11 -20.05 11.39
C GLU A 35 13.26 -21.56 11.54
N LYS A 36 12.59 -22.33 10.69
CA LYS A 36 12.61 -23.80 10.69
C LYS A 36 13.61 -24.41 9.71
N ALA A 37 14.25 -23.59 8.88
CA ALA A 37 15.15 -24.07 7.84
C ALA A 37 16.53 -24.49 8.41
N PRO A 38 17.22 -25.45 7.74
CA PRO A 38 18.59 -25.75 8.07
C PRO A 38 19.50 -24.53 7.90
N ALA A 39 20.51 -24.39 8.77
CA ALA A 39 21.42 -23.24 8.79
C ALA A 39 22.04 -22.92 7.43
N GLU A 40 22.36 -23.96 6.65
CA GLU A 40 22.94 -23.84 5.31
C GLU A 40 22.05 -23.09 4.30
N LYS A 41 20.72 -23.17 4.47
CA LYS A 41 19.73 -22.56 3.57
C LYS A 41 19.21 -21.22 4.08
N GLN A 42 19.43 -20.90 5.35
CA GLN A 42 18.89 -19.68 5.98
C GLN A 42 19.40 -18.40 5.31
N GLN A 43 20.69 -18.33 5.01
CA GLN A 43 21.31 -17.14 4.42
C GLN A 43 20.74 -16.80 3.04
N ASP A 44 20.61 -17.78 2.15
CA ASP A 44 20.06 -17.60 0.81
C ASP A 44 18.56 -17.18 0.87
N GLN A 45 17.80 -17.87 1.72
CA GLN A 45 16.38 -17.55 1.90
C GLN A 45 16.17 -16.17 2.53
N LEU A 46 17.03 -15.79 3.48
CA LEU A 46 17.00 -14.48 4.10
C LEU A 46 17.30 -13.36 3.10
N ALA A 47 18.32 -13.53 2.26
CA ALA A 47 18.67 -12.56 1.23
C ALA A 47 17.52 -12.32 0.25
N LYS A 48 16.85 -13.39 -0.20
CA LYS A 48 15.66 -13.30 -1.06
C LYS A 48 14.50 -12.57 -0.38
N LEU A 49 14.29 -12.83 0.92
CA LEU A 49 13.25 -12.20 1.69
C LEU A 49 13.50 -10.69 1.88
N VAL A 50 14.73 -10.32 2.21
CA VAL A 50 15.15 -8.91 2.34
C VAL A 50 14.88 -8.16 1.04
N THR A 51 15.30 -8.70 -0.11
CA THR A 51 15.06 -8.09 -1.43
C THR A 51 13.57 -7.92 -1.71
N ARG A 52 12.74 -8.91 -1.36
CA ARG A 52 11.29 -8.82 -1.52
C ARG A 52 10.69 -7.70 -0.68
N VAL A 53 11.09 -7.59 0.57
CA VAL A 53 10.62 -6.53 1.49
C VAL A 53 11.05 -5.16 0.98
N GLU A 54 12.31 -4.99 0.58
CA GLU A 54 12.81 -3.73 0.02
C GLU A 54 12.03 -3.31 -1.24
N ASN A 55 11.76 -4.24 -2.15
CA ASN A 55 10.98 -3.95 -3.35
C ASN A 55 9.55 -3.55 -3.02
N SER A 56 8.92 -4.20 -2.03
CA SER A 56 7.59 -3.87 -1.55
C SER A 56 7.56 -2.46 -0.94
N GLN A 57 8.55 -2.12 -0.12
CA GLN A 57 8.68 -0.78 0.49
C GLN A 57 8.95 0.31 -0.55
N LYS A 58 9.77 0.04 -1.57
CA LYS A 58 10.00 0.96 -2.69
C LYS A 58 8.71 1.24 -3.46
N ALA A 59 7.88 0.22 -3.68
CA ALA A 59 6.59 0.38 -4.33
C ALA A 59 5.64 1.25 -3.49
N VAL A 60 5.59 1.06 -2.17
CA VAL A 60 4.81 1.90 -1.24
C VAL A 60 5.31 3.34 -1.27
N ALA A 61 6.62 3.56 -1.22
CA ALA A 61 7.22 4.90 -1.28
C ALA A 61 6.88 5.62 -2.60
N ALA A 62 6.97 4.91 -3.73
CA ALA A 62 6.61 5.46 -5.04
C ALA A 62 5.12 5.84 -5.12
N ARG A 63 4.24 5.03 -4.56
CA ARG A 63 2.79 5.30 -4.51
C ARG A 63 2.44 6.42 -3.52
N SER A 64 3.22 6.61 -2.47
CA SER A 64 3.05 7.70 -1.50
C SER A 64 3.41 9.07 -2.09
N ALA A 65 4.23 9.10 -3.13
CA ALA A 65 4.56 10.30 -3.88
C ALA A 65 3.42 10.67 -4.83
N CYS A 66 2.31 11.17 -4.28
CA CYS A 66 1.16 11.57 -5.07
C CYS A 66 1.52 12.75 -5.98
N PRO A 67 1.21 12.69 -7.29
CA PRO A 67 1.41 13.81 -8.19
C PRO A 67 0.49 14.98 -7.83
N ALA A 68 0.79 16.17 -8.32
CA ALA A 68 -0.08 17.32 -8.19
C ALA A 68 -1.43 17.04 -8.86
N LEU A 69 -2.51 17.12 -8.08
CA LEU A 69 -3.86 16.84 -8.53
C LEU A 69 -4.57 18.14 -8.90
N ASN A 70 -5.05 18.22 -10.13
CA ASN A 70 -5.85 19.35 -10.62
C ASN A 70 -7.29 18.93 -10.80
N TYR A 71 -8.22 19.75 -10.32
CA TYR A 71 -9.66 19.53 -10.44
C TYR A 71 -10.28 20.65 -11.28
N PRO A 72 -10.76 20.34 -12.49
CA PRO A 72 -11.44 21.35 -13.32
C PRO A 72 -12.71 21.85 -12.65
N LYS A 73 -12.81 23.16 -12.43
CA LYS A 73 -13.99 23.80 -11.80
C LYS A 73 -15.25 23.68 -12.66
N THR A 74 -15.10 23.39 -13.93
CA THR A 74 -16.21 23.20 -14.88
C THR A 74 -16.96 21.89 -14.70
N LEU A 75 -16.37 20.91 -13.99
CA LEU A 75 -17.01 19.61 -13.77
C LEU A 75 -17.83 19.62 -12.48
N PRO A 76 -19.13 19.29 -12.53
CA PRO A 76 -20.03 19.34 -11.37
C PRO A 76 -19.55 18.51 -10.18
N VAL A 77 -18.91 17.34 -10.40
CA VAL A 77 -18.39 16.50 -9.32
C VAL A 77 -17.32 17.22 -8.48
N CYS A 78 -16.59 18.16 -9.05
CA CYS A 78 -15.55 18.91 -8.34
C CYS A 78 -16.13 19.88 -7.29
N ASP A 79 -17.36 20.33 -7.46
CA ASP A 79 -18.05 21.17 -6.46
C ASP A 79 -18.33 20.40 -5.17
N LYS A 80 -18.44 19.08 -5.26
CA LYS A 80 -18.67 18.16 -4.14
C LYS A 80 -17.40 17.50 -3.61
N LYS A 81 -16.22 17.92 -4.04
CA LYS A 81 -14.95 17.29 -3.69
C LYS A 81 -14.77 17.15 -2.18
N ALA A 82 -14.95 18.20 -1.41
CA ALA A 82 -14.76 18.16 0.04
C ALA A 82 -15.71 17.17 0.73
N GLU A 83 -16.99 17.14 0.31
CA GLU A 83 -17.98 16.20 0.81
C GLU A 83 -17.60 14.75 0.47
N ILE A 84 -17.19 14.50 -0.78
CA ILE A 84 -16.79 13.17 -1.25
C ILE A 84 -15.55 12.66 -0.49
N LEU A 85 -14.54 13.50 -0.29
CA LEU A 85 -13.34 13.15 0.47
C LEU A 85 -13.68 12.78 1.92
N SER A 86 -14.55 13.53 2.57
CA SER A 86 -15.03 13.22 3.92
C SER A 86 -15.73 11.87 3.96
N LEU A 87 -16.65 11.62 3.04
CA LEU A 87 -17.39 10.36 2.95
C LEU A 87 -16.47 9.16 2.71
N ILE A 88 -15.49 9.28 1.81
CA ILE A 88 -14.50 8.24 1.53
C ILE A 88 -13.68 7.92 2.79
N SER A 89 -13.32 8.93 3.56
CA SER A 89 -12.51 8.75 4.78
C SER A 89 -13.28 8.11 5.92
N GLU A 90 -14.59 8.34 5.99
CA GLU A 90 -15.44 7.93 7.12
C GLU A 90 -16.19 6.61 6.87
N ASN A 91 -16.28 6.15 5.62
CA ASN A 91 -17.12 5.01 5.25
C ASN A 91 -16.33 3.98 4.42
N GLN A 92 -16.63 2.70 4.63
CA GLN A 92 -16.08 1.60 3.80
C GLN A 92 -16.68 1.55 2.40
N VAL A 93 -17.93 1.98 2.25
CA VAL A 93 -18.66 1.97 1.00
C VAL A 93 -19.31 3.33 0.80
N VAL A 94 -19.07 3.93 -0.35
CA VAL A 94 -19.67 5.20 -0.76
C VAL A 94 -20.24 5.01 -2.16
N VAL A 95 -21.49 5.39 -2.34
CA VAL A 95 -22.16 5.38 -3.65
C VAL A 95 -22.29 6.81 -4.13
N ILE A 96 -21.76 7.10 -5.30
CA ILE A 96 -21.79 8.43 -5.91
C ILE A 96 -22.59 8.34 -7.21
N ALA A 97 -23.76 8.94 -7.20
CA ALA A 97 -24.63 9.05 -8.36
C ALA A 97 -24.55 10.45 -8.96
N GLY A 98 -24.59 10.52 -10.26
CA GLY A 98 -24.58 11.79 -11.00
C GLY A 98 -24.78 11.56 -12.48
N GLU A 99 -25.14 12.61 -13.19
CA GLU A 99 -25.38 12.56 -14.63
C GLU A 99 -24.11 12.22 -15.43
N THR A 100 -24.30 11.68 -16.63
CA THR A 100 -23.22 11.47 -17.60
C THR A 100 -22.58 12.83 -17.93
N GLY A 101 -21.23 12.86 -17.91
CA GLY A 101 -20.48 14.10 -18.16
C GLY A 101 -20.26 14.97 -16.91
N SER A 102 -20.68 14.52 -15.71
CA SER A 102 -20.39 15.23 -14.44
C SER A 102 -18.93 15.15 -14.00
N GLY A 103 -18.12 14.28 -14.64
CA GLY A 103 -16.70 14.10 -14.36
C GLY A 103 -16.38 12.98 -13.37
N LYS A 104 -17.34 12.12 -13.00
CA LYS A 104 -17.13 11.02 -12.03
C LYS A 104 -15.96 10.13 -12.40
N THR A 105 -15.96 9.58 -13.62
CA THR A 105 -14.95 8.61 -14.07
C THR A 105 -13.53 9.19 -14.06
N THR A 106 -13.36 10.46 -14.37
CA THR A 106 -12.05 11.11 -14.46
C THR A 106 -11.59 11.74 -13.15
N GLN A 107 -12.50 12.17 -12.28
CA GLN A 107 -12.16 12.93 -11.07
C GLN A 107 -12.21 12.09 -9.79
N LEU A 108 -13.09 11.09 -9.68
CA LEU A 108 -13.15 10.24 -8.48
C LEU A 108 -11.85 9.47 -8.21
N PRO A 109 -11.13 8.92 -9.21
CA PRO A 109 -9.84 8.32 -8.96
C PRO A 109 -8.82 9.27 -8.33
N LYS A 110 -8.80 10.54 -8.73
CA LYS A 110 -7.96 11.57 -8.11
C LYS A 110 -8.33 11.82 -6.65
N MET A 111 -9.62 11.87 -6.34
CA MET A 111 -10.11 12.03 -4.97
C MET A 111 -9.72 10.84 -4.09
N CYS A 112 -9.76 9.63 -4.63
CA CYS A 112 -9.26 8.44 -3.93
C CYS A 112 -7.76 8.53 -3.61
N LEU A 113 -6.95 9.02 -4.56
CA LEU A 113 -5.52 9.25 -4.33
C LEU A 113 -5.29 10.33 -3.27
N GLU A 114 -6.04 11.43 -3.32
CA GLU A 114 -5.97 12.51 -2.33
C GLU A 114 -6.35 12.00 -0.92
N ALA A 115 -7.31 11.09 -0.83
CA ALA A 115 -7.68 10.44 0.43
C ALA A 115 -6.65 9.39 0.92
N GLY A 116 -5.57 9.17 0.20
CA GLY A 116 -4.49 8.24 0.57
C GLY A 116 -4.79 6.77 0.23
N LEU A 117 -5.77 6.51 -0.61
CA LEU A 117 -6.09 5.14 -1.04
C LEU A 117 -5.10 4.63 -2.09
N GLY A 118 -4.89 3.31 -2.11
CA GLY A 118 -4.04 2.65 -3.11
C GLY A 118 -2.54 2.69 -2.79
N ILE A 119 -2.10 3.24 -1.67
CA ILE A 119 -0.69 3.28 -1.28
C ILE A 119 -0.17 1.87 -0.98
N TYR A 120 -0.91 1.09 -0.24
CA TYR A 120 -0.54 -0.25 0.21
C TYR A 120 -1.19 -1.39 -0.59
N GLY A 121 -2.14 -1.13 -1.45
CA GLY A 121 -2.91 -2.14 -2.17
C GLY A 121 -2.95 -2.02 -3.65
#